data_6b4410228cef00f4a5de8fffb1f5d1cf
#
_entry.id   6b4410228cef00f4a5de8fffb1f5d1cf
#
_cell.length_a   1.000
_cell.length_b   1.000
_cell.length_c   1.000
_cell.angle_alpha   90.00
_cell.angle_beta   90.00
_cell.angle_gamma   90.00
#
_symmetry.space_group_name_H-M   'P 1'
#
loop_
_entity.id
_entity.type
_entity.pdbx_description
1 polymer ?
#
loop_
_entity_poly.entity_id
_entity_poly.type
_entity_poly.pdbx_seq_one_letter_code
_entity_poly.pdbx_strand_id
1 'polypeptide(L)'
;MNVESISALVLDDTGAISLTQLVEQSGLSETELRMLVDCGALEPRDEAAWTFSSRCVVIARTARRLRDDFALEDAHALAIMLRFHERIEALEHELRHLRAML
;
A
#
# COMPACT_ATOMS: atom_id res chain seq x y z
N MET A 1 -10.93 19.34 3.24
CA MET A 1 -10.32 18.64 2.17
C MET A 1 -11.26 18.52 0.99
N ASN A 2 -10.71 18.61 -0.15
CA ASN A 2 -11.48 18.62 -1.37
C ASN A 2 -11.81 17.19 -1.82
N VAL A 3 -13.09 16.90 -1.97
CA VAL A 3 -13.55 15.58 -2.44
C VAL A 3 -13.00 15.28 -3.84
N GLU A 4 -12.85 16.32 -4.65
CA GLU A 4 -12.30 16.17 -6.00
C GLU A 4 -10.86 15.67 -5.98
N SER A 5 -10.06 16.11 -5.01
CA SER A 5 -8.68 15.65 -4.87
C SER A 5 -8.62 14.15 -4.55
N ILE A 6 -9.51 13.68 -3.72
CA ILE A 6 -9.60 12.25 -3.40
C ILE A 6 -10.02 11.47 -4.64
N SER A 7 -11.04 11.95 -5.33
CA SER A 7 -11.55 11.30 -6.53
C SER A 7 -10.48 11.23 -7.61
N ALA A 8 -9.74 12.31 -7.80
CA ALA A 8 -8.66 12.35 -8.78
C ALA A 8 -7.57 11.34 -8.42
N LEU A 9 -7.20 11.24 -7.14
CA LEU A 9 -6.19 10.30 -6.69
C LEU A 9 -6.62 8.84 -6.92
N VAL A 10 -7.89 8.53 -6.62
CA VAL A 10 -8.41 7.17 -6.76
C VAL A 10 -8.62 6.79 -8.22
N LEU A 11 -9.10 7.72 -9.03
CA LEU A 11 -9.46 7.45 -10.42
C LEU A 11 -8.28 7.53 -11.38
N ASP A 12 -7.24 8.28 -11.03
CA ASP A 12 -6.10 8.49 -11.89
C ASP A 12 -5.02 7.43 -11.66
N ASP A 13 -5.29 6.21 -12.16
CA ASP A 13 -4.31 5.13 -12.12
C ASP A 13 -3.14 5.38 -13.06
N THR A 14 -3.28 6.32 -14.00
CA THR A 14 -2.21 6.61 -14.94
C THR A 14 -1.24 7.64 -14.41
N GLY A 15 -1.65 8.40 -13.38
CA GLY A 15 -0.80 9.40 -12.75
C GLY A 15 0.35 8.75 -11.99
N ALA A 16 1.55 9.26 -12.21
CA ALA A 16 2.74 8.80 -11.50
C ALA A 16 2.93 9.63 -10.24
N ILE A 17 3.15 8.95 -9.12
CA ILE A 17 3.40 9.58 -7.82
C ILE A 17 4.86 9.36 -7.48
N SER A 18 5.56 10.42 -7.07
CA SER A 18 6.96 10.31 -6.65
C SER A 18 7.06 9.65 -5.27
N LEU A 19 8.26 9.18 -4.94
CA LEU A 19 8.52 8.64 -3.60
C LEU A 19 8.23 9.68 -2.52
N THR A 20 8.61 10.94 -2.75
CA THR A 20 8.34 12.02 -1.80
C THR A 20 6.83 12.19 -1.56
N GLN A 21 6.06 12.17 -2.63
CA GLN A 21 4.60 12.26 -2.52
C GLN A 21 4.02 11.06 -1.77
N LEU A 22 4.56 9.88 -2.02
CA LEU A 22 4.10 8.67 -1.33
C LEU A 22 4.41 8.74 0.16
N VAL A 23 5.58 9.25 0.55
CA VAL A 23 5.93 9.50 1.95
C VAL A 23 4.89 10.41 2.59
N GLU A 24 4.60 11.54 1.95
CA GLU A 24 3.65 12.52 2.48
C GLU A 24 2.24 11.97 2.62
N GLN A 25 1.79 11.21 1.63
CA GLN A 25 0.42 10.73 1.60
C GLN A 25 0.19 9.49 2.44
N SER A 26 1.20 8.68 2.66
CA SER A 26 1.08 7.42 3.40
C SER A 26 1.36 7.57 4.89
N GLY A 27 2.25 8.48 5.26
CA GLY A 27 2.73 8.59 6.63
C GLY A 27 3.86 7.62 6.96
N LEU A 28 4.35 6.86 5.98
CA LEU A 28 5.52 6.01 6.15
C LEU A 28 6.78 6.80 5.83
N SER A 29 7.90 6.37 6.41
CA SER A 29 9.20 6.95 6.09
C SER A 29 9.69 6.43 4.73
N GLU A 30 10.67 7.12 4.17
CA GLU A 30 11.31 6.67 2.94
C GLU A 30 11.94 5.29 3.13
N THR A 31 12.59 5.05 4.27
CA THR A 31 13.20 3.76 4.58
C THR A 31 12.17 2.64 4.60
N GLU A 32 11.03 2.89 5.23
CA GLU A 32 9.95 1.91 5.27
C GLU A 32 9.41 1.61 3.87
N LEU A 33 9.19 2.64 3.06
CA LEU A 33 8.70 2.45 1.69
C LEU A 33 9.71 1.68 0.84
N ARG A 34 10.99 1.98 0.98
CA ARG A 34 12.03 1.25 0.24
C ARG A 34 12.05 -0.22 0.63
N MET A 35 11.88 -0.51 1.92
CA MET A 35 11.82 -1.89 2.38
C MET A 35 10.60 -2.62 1.81
N LEU A 36 9.45 -1.95 1.73
CA LEU A 36 8.26 -2.55 1.13
C LEU A 36 8.46 -2.86 -0.36
N VAL A 37 9.19 -2.00 -1.06
CA VAL A 37 9.54 -2.27 -2.46
C VAL A 37 10.50 -3.46 -2.56
N ASP A 38 11.52 -3.49 -1.72
CA ASP A 38 12.52 -4.57 -1.72
C ASP A 38 11.89 -5.93 -1.43
N CYS A 39 10.86 -5.95 -0.58
CA CYS A 39 10.15 -7.18 -0.24
C CYS A 39 9.02 -7.53 -1.23
N GLY A 40 8.82 -6.73 -2.24
CA GLY A 40 7.79 -6.98 -3.24
C GLY A 40 6.38 -6.61 -2.82
N ALA A 41 6.21 -5.93 -1.69
CA ALA A 41 4.90 -5.50 -1.23
C ALA A 41 4.39 -4.26 -1.97
N LEU A 42 5.30 -3.44 -2.47
CA LEU A 42 5.00 -2.31 -3.34
C LEU A 42 5.77 -2.47 -4.64
N GLU A 43 5.10 -2.23 -5.76
CA GLU A 43 5.75 -2.30 -7.06
C GLU A 43 5.77 -0.90 -7.69
N PRO A 44 6.95 -0.31 -7.94
CA PRO A 44 7.05 0.95 -8.66
C PRO A 44 6.54 0.76 -10.09
N ARG A 45 5.93 1.78 -10.65
CA ARG A 45 5.57 1.80 -12.07
C ARG A 45 6.81 1.89 -12.94
N ASP A 46 7.79 2.65 -12.47
CA ASP A 46 9.08 2.82 -13.11
C ASP A 46 10.15 2.72 -12.04
N GLU A 47 10.91 1.64 -12.06
CA GLU A 47 11.96 1.40 -11.07
C GLU A 47 13.08 2.42 -11.17
N ALA A 48 13.42 2.86 -12.38
CA ALA A 48 14.48 3.83 -12.56
C ALA A 48 14.12 5.20 -11.99
N ALA A 49 12.87 5.62 -12.19
CA ALA A 49 12.40 6.91 -11.72
C ALA A 49 11.77 6.86 -10.33
N TRP A 50 11.55 5.67 -9.77
CA TRP A 50 10.87 5.47 -8.48
C TRP A 50 9.52 6.19 -8.44
N THR A 51 8.71 5.92 -9.44
CA THR A 51 7.34 6.41 -9.48
C THR A 51 6.37 5.28 -9.17
N PHE A 52 5.22 5.63 -8.62
CA PHE A 52 4.23 4.69 -8.13
C PHE A 52 2.85 5.04 -8.66
N SER A 53 1.96 4.07 -8.71
CA SER A 53 0.56 4.34 -9.01
C SER A 53 -0.17 4.81 -7.74
N SER A 54 -1.33 5.40 -7.92
CA SER A 54 -2.16 5.83 -6.79
C SER A 54 -2.57 4.66 -5.89
N ARG A 55 -2.59 3.45 -6.42
CA ARG A 55 -2.88 2.24 -5.61
C ARG A 55 -1.86 2.03 -4.51
N CYS A 56 -0.62 2.43 -4.75
CA CYS A 56 0.42 2.30 -3.75
C CYS A 56 0.14 3.15 -2.52
N VAL A 57 -0.61 4.25 -2.66
CA VAL A 57 -1.03 5.06 -1.52
C VAL A 57 -1.92 4.25 -0.58
N VAL A 58 -2.86 3.50 -1.13
CA VAL A 58 -3.77 2.66 -0.35
C VAL A 58 -2.99 1.58 0.39
N ILE A 59 -2.10 0.89 -0.31
CA ILE A 59 -1.27 -0.17 0.28
C ILE A 59 -0.37 0.41 1.38
N ALA A 60 0.26 1.53 1.11
CA ALA A 60 1.16 2.17 2.07
C ALA A 60 0.41 2.69 3.31
N ARG A 61 -0.80 3.20 3.14
CA ARG A 61 -1.63 3.60 4.28
C ARG A 61 -2.04 2.41 5.14
N THR A 62 -2.34 1.28 4.51
CA THR A 62 -2.61 0.03 5.23
C THR A 62 -1.39 -0.39 6.02
N ALA A 63 -0.21 -0.31 5.41
CA ALA A 63 1.04 -0.63 6.10
C ALA A 63 1.28 0.28 7.29
N ARG A 64 1.02 1.58 7.15
CA ARG A 64 1.16 2.52 8.26
C ARG A 64 0.23 2.15 9.41
N ARG A 65 -1.01 1.80 9.11
CA ARG A 65 -1.98 1.40 10.13
C ARG A 65 -1.51 0.15 10.86
N LEU A 66 -1.01 -0.84 10.13
CA LEU A 66 -0.48 -2.07 10.74
C LEU A 66 0.73 -1.78 11.63
N ARG A 67 1.63 -0.90 11.14
CA ARG A 67 2.79 -0.50 11.93
C ARG A 67 2.36 0.11 13.27
N ASP A 68 1.39 1.02 13.23
CA ASP A 68 0.94 1.72 14.42
C ASP A 68 0.14 0.81 15.35
N ASP A 69 -0.76 0.01 14.79
CA ASP A 69 -1.63 -0.88 15.58
C ASP A 69 -0.84 -1.97 16.29
N PHE A 70 0.22 -2.46 15.68
CA PHE A 70 1.03 -3.55 16.25
C PHE A 70 2.38 -3.08 16.77
N ALA A 71 2.61 -1.77 16.79
CA ALA A 71 3.86 -1.15 17.27
C ALA A 71 5.10 -1.77 16.60
N LEU A 72 5.04 -1.94 15.28
CA LEU A 72 6.13 -2.55 14.53
C LEU A 72 7.24 -1.53 14.29
N GLU A 73 8.41 -1.76 14.89
CA GLU A 73 9.55 -0.88 14.74
C GLU A 73 10.46 -1.28 13.59
N ASP A 74 10.41 -2.57 13.22
CA ASP A 74 11.23 -3.11 12.16
C ASP A 74 10.47 -3.08 10.82
N ALA A 75 11.01 -2.37 9.85
CA ALA A 75 10.41 -2.28 8.52
C ALA A 75 10.28 -3.65 7.85
N HIS A 76 11.18 -4.57 8.15
CA HIS A 76 11.11 -5.94 7.63
C HIS A 76 9.89 -6.67 8.18
N ALA A 77 9.66 -6.54 9.49
CA ALA A 77 8.47 -7.12 10.13
C ALA A 77 7.19 -6.51 9.57
N LEU A 78 7.21 -5.21 9.29
CA LEU A 78 6.08 -4.53 8.66
C LEU A 78 5.77 -5.11 7.28
N ALA A 79 6.80 -5.35 6.48
CA ALA A 79 6.61 -5.91 5.15
C ALA A 79 5.99 -7.31 5.22
N ILE A 80 6.45 -8.13 6.15
CA ILE A 80 5.90 -9.47 6.36
C ILE A 80 4.44 -9.40 6.81
N MET A 81 4.15 -8.52 7.76
CA MET A 81 2.79 -8.35 8.27
C MET A 81 1.84 -7.89 7.15
N LEU A 82 2.28 -6.97 6.32
CA LEU A 82 1.49 -6.47 5.20
C LEU A 82 1.16 -7.61 4.23
N ARG A 83 2.12 -8.49 3.93
CA ARG A 83 1.89 -9.62 3.04
C ARG A 83 0.86 -10.58 3.61
N PHE A 84 0.96 -10.88 4.90
CA PHE A 84 -0.03 -11.73 5.56
C PHE A 84 -1.41 -11.08 5.56
N HIS A 85 -1.47 -9.78 5.81
CA HIS A 85 -2.73 -9.04 5.78
C HIS A 85 -3.39 -9.12 4.41
N GLU A 86 -2.63 -8.90 3.35
CA GLU A 86 -3.12 -9.01 1.98
C GLU A 86 -3.59 -10.43 1.67
N ARG A 87 -2.86 -11.43 2.14
CA ARG A 87 -3.24 -12.83 1.92
C ARG A 87 -4.53 -13.17 2.64
N ILE A 88 -4.69 -12.69 3.88
CA ILE A 88 -5.92 -12.91 4.64
C ILE A 88 -7.10 -12.25 3.94
N GLU A 89 -6.95 -11.02 3.47
CA GLU A 89 -8.02 -10.34 2.73
C GLU A 89 -8.41 -11.09 1.47
N ALA A 90 -7.42 -11.61 0.74
CA ALA A 90 -7.68 -12.38 -0.47
C ALA A 90 -8.46 -13.66 -0.16
N LEU A 91 -8.05 -14.38 0.90
CA LEU A 91 -8.74 -15.60 1.32
C LEU A 91 -10.15 -15.32 1.80
N GLU A 92 -10.36 -14.25 2.55
CA GLU A 92 -11.69 -13.86 2.98
C GLU A 92 -12.59 -13.51 1.80
N HIS A 93 -12.02 -12.85 0.79
CA HIS A 93 -12.75 -12.53 -0.43
C HIS A 93 -13.16 -13.80 -1.17
N GLU A 94 -12.25 -14.76 -1.31
CA GLU A 94 -12.54 -16.05 -1.93
C GLU A 94 -13.63 -16.80 -1.17
N LEU A 95 -13.54 -16.80 0.15
CA LEU A 95 -14.53 -17.48 1.00
C LEU A 95 -15.91 -16.87 0.83
N ARG A 96 -16.01 -15.54 0.82
CA ARG A 96 -17.29 -14.87 0.59
C ARG A 96 -17.86 -15.21 -0.78
N HIS A 97 -17.00 -15.26 -1.79
CA HIS A 97 -17.40 -15.60 -3.15
C HIS A 97 -17.96 -17.03 -3.22
N LEU A 98 -17.26 -17.97 -2.61
CA LEU A 98 -17.73 -19.38 -2.58
C LEU A 98 -19.05 -19.52 -1.83
N ARG A 99 -19.22 -18.82 -0.72
CA ARG A 99 -20.47 -18.84 0.04
C ARG A 99 -21.64 -18.27 -0.78
N ALA A 100 -21.38 -17.24 -1.57
CA ALA A 100 -22.40 -16.65 -2.42
C ALA A 100 -22.86 -17.60 -3.52
N MET A 101 -22.02 -18.57 -3.89
CA MET A 101 -22.35 -19.55 -4.93
C MET A 101 -23.14 -20.74 -4.38
N LEU A 102 -23.22 -20.90 -3.08
CA LEU A 102 -24.01 -21.95 -2.45
C LEU A 102 -25.43 -21.48 -2.23
#